data_f31cab8402f53821d4189fa4c9e2fbce
#
_entry.id   f31cab8402f53821d4189fa4c9e2fbce
#
_cell.length_a   1.000
_cell.length_b   1.000
_cell.length_c   1.000
_cell.angle_alpha   90.00
_cell.angle_beta   90.00
_cell.angle_gamma   90.00
#
_symmetry.space_group_name_H-M   'P 1'
#
loop_
_entity.id
_entity.type
_entity.pdbx_description
1 polymer ?
#
loop_
_entity_poly.entity_id
_entity_poly.type
_entity_poly.pdbx_seq_one_letter_code
_entity_poly.pdbx_strand_id
1 'polypeptide(L)'
;SKESPFDYKNHGMLYIPERMPFPNIRDGKYMEILMEEIKKIINATHGHTLILFTSYWLMERVFYGLKEEISGYPLFMMGKGRLDVISNFRKSGNGVLFASDSAGEGIDLAGDILSSLIVVKLPFPVPDPVMEYQSRQYDDFELYKQDIIIPAMLIKLRQWMGRGIRRESDSAV
;
A
#
# COMPACT_ATOMS: atom_id res chain seq x y z
N SER A 1 15.06 -19.88 -2.48
CA SER A 1 14.38 -18.71 -1.95
C SER A 1 14.61 -18.65 -0.46
N LYS A 2 15.22 -17.59 0.04
CA LYS A 2 15.30 -17.38 1.50
C LYS A 2 13.87 -17.07 1.99
N GLU A 3 13.36 -17.89 2.88
CA GLU A 3 12.09 -17.59 3.58
C GLU A 3 12.23 -16.29 4.34
N SER A 4 11.14 -15.53 4.42
CA SER A 4 11.10 -14.31 5.21
C SER A 4 11.32 -14.65 6.69
N PRO A 5 12.16 -13.90 7.42
CA PRO A 5 12.33 -14.11 8.87
C PRO A 5 11.07 -13.77 9.68
N PHE A 6 10.04 -13.17 9.07
CA PHE A 6 8.80 -12.78 9.73
C PHE A 6 7.79 -13.93 9.75
N ASP A 7 7.25 -14.24 10.93
CA ASP A 7 6.20 -15.25 11.13
C ASP A 7 4.81 -14.66 10.82
N TYR A 8 4.46 -14.62 9.52
CA TYR A 8 3.16 -14.12 9.06
C TYR A 8 1.97 -14.94 9.56
N LYS A 9 2.18 -16.20 9.95
CA LYS A 9 1.07 -17.06 10.40
C LYS A 9 0.56 -16.70 11.78
N ASN A 10 1.46 -16.23 12.63
CA ASN A 10 1.12 -15.94 14.03
C ASN A 10 1.01 -14.44 14.33
N HIS A 11 1.63 -13.58 13.51
CA HIS A 11 1.73 -12.14 13.75
C HIS A 11 1.16 -11.27 12.62
N GLY A 12 0.53 -11.86 11.61
CA GLY A 12 -0.09 -11.12 10.52
C GLY A 12 -1.53 -11.56 10.27
N MET A 13 -2.41 -10.60 9.98
CA MET A 13 -3.76 -10.83 9.48
C MET A 13 -3.88 -10.21 8.08
N LEU A 14 -4.34 -10.99 7.12
CA LEU A 14 -4.66 -10.50 5.78
C LEU A 14 -6.17 -10.25 5.69
N TYR A 15 -6.55 -8.99 5.49
CA TYR A 15 -7.93 -8.60 5.24
C TYR A 15 -8.12 -8.26 3.77
N ILE A 16 -9.10 -8.88 3.12
CA ILE A 16 -9.51 -8.58 1.74
C ILE A 16 -11.02 -8.30 1.76
N PRO A 17 -11.46 -7.07 1.39
CA PRO A 17 -12.87 -6.74 1.34
C PRO A 17 -13.62 -7.60 0.31
N GLU A 18 -14.71 -8.26 0.73
CA GLU A 18 -15.49 -9.16 -0.15
C GLU A 18 -16.23 -8.44 -1.28
N ARG A 19 -16.62 -7.18 -1.06
CA ARG A 19 -17.49 -6.42 -1.96
C ARG A 19 -16.81 -5.18 -2.53
N MET A 20 -15.50 -5.22 -2.71
CA MET A 20 -14.78 -4.13 -3.33
C MET A 20 -15.05 -4.12 -4.84
N PRO A 21 -15.60 -3.05 -5.44
CA PRO A 21 -15.78 -2.97 -6.88
C PRO A 21 -14.43 -2.90 -7.60
N PHE A 22 -14.44 -3.20 -8.90
CA PHE A 22 -13.23 -3.08 -9.71
C PHE A 22 -12.67 -1.65 -9.62
N PRO A 23 -11.35 -1.48 -9.48
CA PRO A 23 -10.74 -0.15 -9.37
C PRO A 23 -11.07 0.73 -10.58
N ASN A 24 -11.97 1.67 -10.38
CA ASN A 24 -12.33 2.70 -11.36
C ASN A 24 -12.39 4.05 -10.66
N ILE A 25 -11.32 4.82 -10.79
CA ILE A 25 -11.18 6.14 -10.18
C ILE A 25 -12.15 7.20 -10.71
N ARG A 26 -12.81 6.95 -11.82
CA ARG A 26 -13.88 7.81 -12.37
C ARG A 26 -15.26 7.46 -11.80
N ASP A 27 -15.38 6.31 -11.15
CA ASP A 27 -16.62 5.86 -10.52
C ASP A 27 -16.68 6.38 -9.07
N GLY A 28 -17.59 7.29 -8.80
CA GLY A 28 -17.81 7.84 -7.46
C GLY A 28 -18.14 6.77 -6.43
N LYS A 29 -18.83 5.70 -6.83
CA LYS A 29 -19.17 4.58 -5.97
C LYS A 29 -17.91 3.79 -5.53
N TYR A 30 -16.95 3.58 -6.44
CA TYR A 30 -15.67 2.97 -6.08
C TYR A 30 -14.93 3.81 -5.02
N MET A 31 -14.86 5.12 -5.22
CA MET A 31 -14.19 6.03 -4.28
C MET A 31 -14.86 6.03 -2.90
N GLU A 32 -16.18 6.05 -2.88
CA GLU A 32 -16.96 5.99 -1.63
C GLU A 32 -16.67 4.71 -0.85
N ILE A 33 -16.76 3.55 -1.48
CA ILE A 33 -16.50 2.24 -0.85
C ILE A 33 -15.03 2.15 -0.40
N LEU A 34 -14.07 2.62 -1.22
CA LEU A 34 -12.65 2.63 -0.85
C LEU A 34 -12.41 3.46 0.41
N MET A 35 -12.96 4.66 0.51
CA MET A 35 -12.81 5.51 1.68
C MET A 35 -13.48 4.91 2.91
N GLU A 36 -14.66 4.30 2.77
CA GLU A 36 -15.34 3.60 3.87
C GLU A 36 -14.50 2.42 4.40
N GLU A 37 -13.93 1.59 3.52
CA GLU A 37 -13.08 0.47 3.94
C GLU A 37 -11.79 0.96 4.62
N ILE A 38 -11.17 2.02 4.12
CA ILE A 38 -9.99 2.61 4.75
C ILE A 38 -10.32 3.15 6.15
N LYS A 39 -11.42 3.88 6.32
CA LYS A 39 -11.88 4.37 7.64
C LYS A 39 -12.11 3.22 8.61
N LYS A 40 -12.78 2.18 8.16
CA LYS A 40 -13.06 0.98 8.97
C LYS A 40 -11.77 0.32 9.48
N ILE A 41 -10.76 0.16 8.62
CA ILE A 41 -9.47 -0.42 9.00
C ILE A 41 -8.74 0.49 10.00
N ILE A 42 -8.65 1.80 9.71
CA ILE A 42 -7.98 2.77 10.60
C ILE A 42 -8.61 2.75 12.00
N ASN A 43 -9.93 2.74 12.09
CA ASN A 43 -10.62 2.69 13.37
C ASN A 43 -10.41 1.36 14.10
N ALA A 44 -10.44 0.23 13.38
CA ALA A 44 -10.23 -1.10 13.96
C ALA A 44 -8.81 -1.31 14.48
N THR A 45 -7.81 -0.72 13.82
CA THR A 45 -6.39 -0.86 14.15
C THR A 45 -5.82 0.31 14.94
N HIS A 46 -6.64 1.29 15.30
CA HIS A 46 -6.28 2.48 16.08
C HIS A 46 -5.19 3.36 15.44
N GLY A 47 -5.24 3.52 14.14
CA GLY A 47 -4.28 4.32 13.39
C GLY A 47 -2.91 3.66 13.28
N HIS A 48 -1.83 4.46 13.35
CA HIS A 48 -0.44 4.06 13.07
C HIS A 48 -0.31 3.16 11.84
N THR A 49 -0.88 3.65 10.75
CA THR A 49 -1.16 2.92 9.52
C THR A 49 -0.36 3.52 8.36
N LEU A 50 0.22 2.66 7.53
CA LEU A 50 0.77 3.04 6.24
C LEU A 50 -0.22 2.63 5.13
N ILE A 51 -0.58 3.58 4.25
CA ILE A 51 -1.42 3.32 3.08
C ILE A 51 -0.60 3.54 1.82
N LEU A 52 -0.50 2.51 1.00
CA LEU A 52 0.27 2.52 -0.25
C LEU A 52 -0.64 2.58 -1.47
N PHE A 53 -0.34 3.54 -2.33
CA PHE A 53 -1.03 3.81 -3.59
C PHE A 53 -0.11 3.58 -4.78
N THR A 54 -0.65 3.17 -5.91
CA THR A 54 0.06 3.11 -7.20
C THR A 54 -0.04 4.42 -7.99
N SER A 55 -0.87 5.37 -7.53
CA SER A 55 -1.14 6.66 -8.18
C SER A 55 -1.11 7.79 -7.17
N TYR A 56 -0.29 8.81 -7.43
CA TYR A 56 -0.23 10.02 -6.62
C TYR A 56 -1.57 10.76 -6.60
N TRP A 57 -2.23 10.87 -7.74
CA TRP A 57 -3.54 11.51 -7.88
C TRP A 57 -4.62 10.81 -7.04
N LEU A 58 -4.65 9.48 -7.04
CA LEU A 58 -5.59 8.72 -6.20
C LEU A 58 -5.29 8.94 -4.72
N MET A 59 -4.01 8.92 -4.34
CA MET A 59 -3.57 9.20 -2.98
C MET A 59 -4.06 10.56 -2.49
N GLU A 60 -3.85 11.61 -3.28
CA GLU A 60 -4.31 12.97 -2.93
C GLU A 60 -5.83 13.03 -2.75
N ARG A 61 -6.59 12.44 -3.66
CA ARG A 61 -8.05 12.44 -3.56
C ARG A 61 -8.56 11.74 -2.32
N VAL A 62 -8.01 10.57 -2.01
CA VAL A 62 -8.39 9.82 -0.80
C VAL A 62 -7.96 10.59 0.45
N PHE A 63 -6.75 11.15 0.46
CA PHE A 63 -6.26 11.96 1.57
C PHE A 63 -7.19 13.14 1.90
N TYR A 64 -7.49 13.97 0.91
CA TYR A 64 -8.35 15.14 1.14
C TYR A 64 -9.81 14.75 1.44
N GLY A 65 -10.31 13.68 0.85
CA GLY A 65 -11.64 13.16 1.19
C GLY A 65 -11.75 12.66 2.62
N LEU A 66 -10.72 11.97 3.12
CA LEU A 66 -10.72 11.42 4.48
C LEU A 66 -10.34 12.46 5.55
N LYS A 67 -9.61 13.52 5.20
CA LYS A 67 -9.14 14.53 6.14
C LYS A 67 -10.27 15.19 6.93
N GLU A 68 -11.41 15.39 6.29
CA GLU A 68 -12.59 15.99 6.92
C GLU A 68 -13.45 14.98 7.69
N GLU A 69 -13.26 13.67 7.40
CA GLU A 69 -14.12 12.62 7.96
C GLU A 69 -13.47 11.86 9.11
N ILE A 70 -12.14 11.82 9.17
CA ILE A 70 -11.40 11.12 10.23
C ILE A 70 -11.02 12.11 11.33
N SER A 71 -11.53 11.87 12.51
CA SER A 71 -11.14 12.56 13.75
C SER A 71 -10.38 11.59 14.66
N GLY A 72 -9.41 12.12 15.41
CA GLY A 72 -8.64 11.33 16.39
C GLY A 72 -7.36 10.67 15.86
N TYR A 73 -7.16 10.66 14.54
CA TYR A 73 -5.94 10.16 13.90
C TYR A 73 -5.40 11.21 12.93
N PRO A 74 -4.19 11.77 13.18
CA PRO A 74 -3.60 12.73 12.26
C PRO A 74 -3.21 12.07 10.95
N LEU A 75 -3.56 12.70 9.82
CA LEU A 75 -3.24 12.23 8.49
C LEU A 75 -1.99 12.94 7.96
N PHE A 76 -1.06 12.16 7.42
CA PHE A 76 0.17 12.63 6.82
C PHE A 76 0.26 12.13 5.38
N MET A 77 0.75 12.96 4.46
CA MET A 77 0.89 12.58 3.06
C MET A 77 2.31 12.85 2.59
N MET A 78 2.97 11.82 2.05
CA MET A 78 4.26 11.95 1.39
C MET A 78 4.14 12.78 0.12
N GLY A 79 5.12 13.65 -0.14
CA GLY A 79 5.14 14.49 -1.33
C GLY A 79 6.43 15.28 -1.45
N LYS A 80 6.66 15.93 -2.59
CA LYS A 80 7.84 16.77 -2.83
C LYS A 80 7.92 17.90 -1.80
N GLY A 81 9.09 18.07 -1.19
CA GLY A 81 9.36 19.16 -0.24
C GLY A 81 8.82 18.94 1.19
N ARG A 82 8.30 17.76 1.52
CA ARG A 82 7.79 17.43 2.86
C ARG A 82 8.80 16.59 3.64
N LEU A 83 9.91 17.18 4.05
CA LEU A 83 10.98 16.48 4.75
C LEU A 83 10.60 15.95 6.14
N ASP A 84 9.65 16.61 6.82
CA ASP A 84 9.29 16.30 8.21
C ASP A 84 8.11 15.34 8.37
N VAL A 85 7.52 14.86 7.27
CA VAL A 85 6.30 14.03 7.31
C VAL A 85 6.53 12.75 8.10
N ILE A 86 7.61 12.02 7.81
CA ILE A 86 7.93 10.75 8.50
C ILE A 86 8.19 11.00 9.99
N SER A 87 8.96 12.03 10.32
CA SER A 87 9.23 12.39 11.72
C SER A 87 7.95 12.74 12.48
N ASN A 88 7.05 13.52 11.88
CA ASN A 88 5.77 13.88 12.48
C ASN A 88 4.84 12.68 12.62
N PHE A 89 4.81 11.79 11.63
CA PHE A 89 4.09 10.53 11.70
C PHE A 89 4.56 9.67 12.88
N ARG A 90 5.87 9.50 13.04
CA ARG A 90 6.46 8.76 14.17
C ARG A 90 6.08 9.36 15.52
N LYS A 91 6.21 10.69 15.65
CA LYS A 91 5.88 11.41 16.89
C LYS A 91 4.40 11.31 17.27
N SER A 92 3.50 11.19 16.30
CA SER A 92 2.07 11.09 16.55
C SER A 92 1.68 9.80 17.27
N GLY A 93 2.39 8.70 17.03
CA GLY A 93 2.13 7.39 17.60
C GLY A 93 0.88 6.68 17.05
N ASN A 94 -0.09 7.44 16.55
CA ASN A 94 -1.37 6.94 16.00
C ASN A 94 -1.74 7.53 14.63
N GLY A 95 -0.80 8.18 13.96
CA GLY A 95 -1.03 8.81 12.66
C GLY A 95 -1.27 7.79 11.54
N VAL A 96 -1.75 8.31 10.41
CA VAL A 96 -1.94 7.56 9.17
C VAL A 96 -1.08 8.19 8.08
N LEU A 97 -0.16 7.42 7.52
CA LEU A 97 0.78 7.87 6.49
C LEU A 97 0.31 7.40 5.11
N PHE A 98 0.07 8.35 4.22
CA PHE A 98 -0.26 8.12 2.81
C PHE A 98 1.01 8.21 1.97
N ALA A 99 1.29 7.18 1.19
CA ALA A 99 2.43 7.16 0.29
C ALA A 99 2.05 6.58 -1.07
N SER A 100 2.69 7.07 -2.12
CA SER A 100 2.61 6.48 -3.45
C SER A 100 3.97 5.94 -3.86
N ASP A 101 4.01 5.08 -4.89
CA ASP A 101 5.24 4.49 -5.41
C ASP A 101 6.27 5.57 -5.80
N SER A 102 5.82 6.63 -6.45
CA SER A 102 6.67 7.76 -6.85
C SER A 102 7.09 8.69 -5.71
N ALA A 103 6.28 8.78 -4.66
CA ALA A 103 6.55 9.62 -3.49
C ALA A 103 7.10 8.82 -2.30
N GLY A 104 7.08 7.49 -2.39
CA GLY A 104 7.52 6.57 -1.34
C GLY A 104 8.93 6.02 -1.53
N GLU A 105 9.65 6.40 -2.60
CA GLU A 105 11.06 6.07 -2.73
C GLU A 105 11.84 6.65 -1.56
N GLY A 106 12.50 5.79 -0.79
CA GLY A 106 13.27 6.20 0.39
C GLY A 106 12.50 6.24 1.71
N ILE A 107 11.22 5.87 1.77
CA ILE A 107 10.54 5.69 3.06
C ILE A 107 11.24 4.55 3.81
N ASP A 108 11.82 4.90 4.94
CA ASP A 108 12.34 3.96 5.90
C ASP A 108 11.56 4.06 7.21
N LEU A 109 10.70 3.06 7.44
CA LEU A 109 9.95 2.88 8.67
C LEU A 109 10.53 1.72 9.50
N ALA A 110 11.78 1.34 9.27
CA ALA A 110 12.42 0.29 10.03
C ALA A 110 12.41 0.65 11.53
N GLY A 111 11.88 -0.26 12.33
CA GLY A 111 11.72 -0.07 13.77
C GLY A 111 10.44 0.61 14.21
N ASP A 112 9.62 1.12 13.27
CA ASP A 112 8.27 1.56 13.58
C ASP A 112 7.33 0.36 13.65
N ILE A 113 6.47 0.33 14.65
CA ILE A 113 5.42 -0.66 14.77
C ILE A 113 4.19 -0.09 14.07
N LEU A 114 3.85 -0.63 12.90
CA LEU A 114 2.60 -0.31 12.23
C LEU A 114 1.49 -1.21 12.75
N SER A 115 0.33 -0.61 13.03
CA SER A 115 -0.89 -1.37 13.34
C SER A 115 -1.48 -2.01 12.09
N SER A 116 -1.34 -1.34 10.93
CA SER A 116 -1.81 -1.86 9.65
C SER A 116 -1.02 -1.33 8.47
N LEU A 117 -1.00 -2.12 7.41
CA LEU A 117 -0.51 -1.75 6.09
C LEU A 117 -1.65 -1.96 5.08
N ILE A 118 -2.10 -0.88 4.45
CA ILE A 118 -3.15 -0.91 3.44
C ILE A 118 -2.52 -0.78 2.05
N VAL A 119 -2.76 -1.76 1.19
CA VAL A 119 -2.39 -1.72 -0.23
C VAL A 119 -3.66 -1.50 -1.04
N VAL A 120 -3.85 -0.28 -1.56
CA VAL A 120 -5.07 0.12 -2.26
C VAL A 120 -5.23 -0.61 -3.60
N LYS A 121 -4.13 -0.85 -4.29
CA LYS A 121 -4.08 -1.59 -5.54
C LYS A 121 -2.76 -2.35 -5.64
N LEU A 122 -2.80 -3.57 -6.13
CA LEU A 122 -1.59 -4.37 -6.34
C LEU A 122 -0.64 -3.66 -7.34
N PRO A 123 0.67 -3.63 -7.04
CA PRO A 123 1.65 -2.90 -7.84
C PRO A 123 2.07 -3.68 -9.09
N PHE A 124 1.11 -3.91 -10.00
CA PHE A 124 1.42 -4.51 -11.30
C PHE A 124 2.39 -3.65 -12.09
N PRO A 125 3.36 -4.24 -12.80
CA PRO A 125 4.27 -3.47 -13.62
C PRO A 125 3.51 -2.72 -14.72
N VAL A 126 3.95 -1.50 -15.02
CA VAL A 126 3.45 -0.74 -16.17
C VAL A 126 4.14 -1.30 -17.41
N PRO A 127 3.39 -1.64 -18.47
CA PRO A 127 3.99 -2.12 -19.73
C PRO A 127 5.03 -1.13 -20.25
N ASP A 128 6.20 -1.64 -20.57
CA ASP A 128 7.28 -0.91 -21.21
C ASP A 128 7.73 -1.65 -22.50
N PRO A 129 8.58 -1.05 -23.35
CA PRO A 129 9.03 -1.70 -24.59
C PRO A 129 9.71 -3.06 -24.39
N VAL A 130 10.38 -3.26 -23.25
CA VAL A 130 11.03 -4.54 -22.91
C VAL A 130 9.98 -5.59 -22.62
N MET A 131 8.99 -5.25 -21.81
CA MET A 131 7.87 -6.14 -21.50
C MET A 131 7.04 -6.47 -22.73
N GLU A 132 6.82 -5.50 -23.61
CA GLU A 132 6.12 -5.73 -24.88
C GLU A 132 6.91 -6.69 -25.79
N TYR A 133 8.23 -6.54 -25.86
CA TYR A 133 9.07 -7.48 -26.58
C TYR A 133 9.03 -8.88 -25.97
N GLN A 134 9.12 -8.99 -24.64
CA GLN A 134 9.03 -10.27 -23.93
C GLN A 134 7.68 -10.95 -24.16
N SER A 135 6.58 -10.20 -24.16
CA SER A 135 5.24 -10.75 -24.38
C SER A 135 5.08 -11.43 -25.73
N ARG A 136 5.79 -10.93 -26.75
CA ARG A 136 5.79 -11.52 -28.11
C ARG A 136 6.52 -12.86 -28.20
N GLN A 137 7.31 -13.23 -27.18
CA GLN A 137 7.99 -14.53 -27.10
C GLN A 137 7.08 -15.64 -26.53
N TYR A 138 5.89 -15.27 -26.07
CA TYR A 138 4.92 -16.20 -25.52
C TYR A 138 3.77 -16.41 -26.50
N ASP A 139 3.41 -17.67 -26.73
CA ASP A 139 2.26 -18.03 -27.58
C ASP A 139 0.92 -17.77 -26.86
N ASP A 140 0.94 -17.74 -25.52
CA ASP A 140 -0.21 -17.54 -24.66
C ASP A 140 0.06 -16.42 -23.66
N PHE A 141 -0.85 -15.43 -23.62
CA PHE A 141 -0.76 -14.32 -22.69
C PHE A 141 -0.86 -14.74 -21.21
N GLU A 142 -1.62 -15.80 -20.90
CA GLU A 142 -1.71 -16.31 -19.53
C GLU A 142 -0.38 -16.88 -19.03
N LEU A 143 0.39 -17.54 -19.89
CA LEU A 143 1.75 -17.99 -19.55
C LEU A 143 2.68 -16.79 -19.31
N TYR A 144 2.64 -15.79 -20.18
CA TYR A 144 3.41 -14.54 -19.98
C TYR A 144 3.05 -13.86 -18.67
N LYS A 145 1.77 -13.77 -18.33
CA LYS A 145 1.28 -13.19 -17.08
C LYS A 145 1.81 -13.97 -15.87
N GLN A 146 1.78 -15.30 -15.90
CA GLN A 146 2.26 -16.14 -14.80
C GLN A 146 3.78 -16.07 -14.62
N ASP A 147 4.53 -16.03 -15.71
CA ASP A 147 5.99 -16.11 -15.67
C ASP A 147 6.67 -14.75 -15.46
N ILE A 148 6.06 -13.66 -15.90
CA ILE A 148 6.67 -12.34 -15.91
C ILE A 148 5.89 -11.35 -15.05
N ILE A 149 4.61 -11.15 -15.32
CA ILE A 149 3.82 -10.06 -14.69
C ILE A 149 3.60 -10.32 -13.20
N ILE A 150 3.13 -11.51 -12.85
CA ILE A 150 2.83 -11.85 -11.45
C ILE A 150 4.10 -11.90 -10.60
N PRO A 151 5.22 -12.53 -11.01
CA PRO A 151 6.45 -12.48 -10.25
C PRO A 151 6.98 -11.05 -10.04
N ALA A 152 6.93 -10.19 -11.05
CA ALA A 152 7.33 -8.78 -10.91
C ALA A 152 6.46 -8.03 -9.90
N MET A 153 5.15 -8.20 -9.95
CA MET A 153 4.21 -7.64 -8.98
C MET A 153 4.51 -8.14 -7.55
N LEU A 154 4.75 -9.44 -7.38
CA LEU A 154 5.04 -10.02 -6.06
C LEU A 154 6.36 -9.51 -5.47
N ILE A 155 7.39 -9.30 -6.30
CA ILE A 155 8.67 -8.70 -5.85
C ILE A 155 8.41 -7.29 -5.33
N LYS A 156 7.66 -6.49 -6.06
CA LYS A 156 7.35 -5.11 -5.66
C LYS A 156 6.47 -5.06 -4.40
N LEU A 157 5.47 -5.93 -4.31
CA LEU A 157 4.63 -6.07 -3.12
C LEU A 157 5.46 -6.45 -1.88
N ARG A 158 6.40 -7.39 -2.02
CA ARG A 158 7.33 -7.74 -0.94
C ARG A 158 8.22 -6.57 -0.51
N GLN A 159 8.69 -5.77 -1.46
CA GLN A 159 9.45 -4.55 -1.15
C GLN A 159 8.60 -3.54 -0.37
N TRP A 160 7.33 -3.39 -0.72
CA TRP A 160 6.40 -2.53 0.00
C TRP A 160 6.14 -3.03 1.42
N MET A 161 5.83 -4.31 1.56
CA MET A 161 5.63 -4.93 2.88
C MET A 161 6.88 -4.78 3.77
N GLY A 162 8.07 -4.96 3.20
CA GLY A 162 9.35 -4.80 3.93
C GLY A 162 9.65 -3.37 4.38
N ARG A 163 8.89 -2.37 3.96
CA ARG A 163 9.01 -1.00 4.48
C ARG A 163 8.37 -0.85 5.86
N GLY A 164 7.34 -1.62 6.16
CA GLY A 164 6.61 -1.60 7.43
C GLY A 164 6.91 -2.78 8.34
N ILE A 165 7.31 -3.93 7.78
CA ILE A 165 7.53 -5.18 8.52
C ILE A 165 8.93 -5.70 8.20
N ARG A 166 9.89 -5.46 9.07
CA ARG A 166 11.31 -5.84 8.85
C ARG A 166 11.88 -6.74 9.93
N ARG A 167 11.27 -6.85 11.10
CA ARG A 167 11.76 -7.60 12.26
C ARG A 167 10.77 -8.67 12.67
N GLU A 168 11.26 -9.75 13.26
CA GLU A 168 10.43 -10.81 13.84
C GLU A 168 9.45 -10.30 14.90
N SER A 169 9.79 -9.18 15.56
CA SER A 169 8.95 -8.53 16.57
C SER A 169 7.85 -7.63 16.00
N ASP A 170 7.87 -7.36 14.68
CA ASP A 170 6.88 -6.49 14.05
C ASP A 170 5.55 -7.24 13.89
N SER A 171 4.45 -6.56 14.13
CA SER A 171 3.11 -7.07 13.88
C SER A 171 2.30 -6.07 13.06
N ALA A 172 1.52 -6.55 12.08
CA ALA A 172 0.69 -5.69 11.23
C ALA A 172 -0.56 -6.41 10.72
N VAL A 173 -1.58 -5.65 10.41
CA VAL A 173 -2.80 -6.05 9.70
C VAL A 173 -2.81 -5.45 8.30
#